data_19b6ac2a9d5538de677abd520a08f67f
#
_entry.id   19b6ac2a9d5538de677abd520a08f67f
#
_cell.length_a   1.000
_cell.length_b   1.000
_cell.length_c   1.000
_cell.angle_alpha   90.00
_cell.angle_beta   90.00
_cell.angle_gamma   90.00
#
_symmetry.space_group_name_H-M   'P 1'
#
loop_
_entity.id
_entity.type
_entity.pdbx_description
1 polymer ?
#
loop_
_entity_poly.entity_id
_entity_poly.type
_entity_poly.pdbx_seq_one_letter_code
_entity_poly.pdbx_strand_id
1 'polypeptide(L)'
;MPAVGTDVVVPTEWVLPCCTYQGIVVNIPELRLYYFRPAPDDPRTTLLTTYPVGLGRDDRRTPRGKFRVQSKQVKPTWYIPESIRREHIAERGDGRRSIPGGAPDNPLGDYRLQLSRRIYGIHGTDIPWGIGMEATHGCIRLYPEDIERLFPLVAVGTPVEFTYQPVKVGERGGTIYVEAHRDIYRYARSLAGAARTALAREKLTGRVDGRLLDAVLGSPTGVPLRVSPDGRRAS
;
A
#
# COMPACT_ATOMS: atom_id res chain seq x y z
N MET A 1 -8.24 2.75 -18.41
CA MET A 1 -7.50 4.02 -18.47
C MET A 1 -8.52 5.13 -18.68
N PRO A 2 -8.43 6.29 -18.01
CA PRO A 2 -9.26 7.43 -18.33
C PRO A 2 -9.01 7.86 -19.78
N ALA A 3 -10.05 8.37 -20.46
CA ALA A 3 -9.92 8.89 -21.81
C ALA A 3 -9.09 10.19 -21.81
N VAL A 4 -8.47 10.50 -22.95
CA VAL A 4 -7.75 11.78 -23.11
C VAL A 4 -8.73 12.93 -22.91
N GLY A 5 -8.37 13.91 -22.05
CA GLY A 5 -9.22 15.04 -21.67
C GLY A 5 -10.11 14.79 -20.45
N THR A 6 -9.98 13.65 -19.77
CA THR A 6 -10.65 13.40 -18.49
C THR A 6 -9.93 14.15 -17.37
N ASP A 7 -10.68 14.92 -16.57
CA ASP A 7 -10.15 15.53 -15.35
C ASP A 7 -9.84 14.45 -14.31
N VAL A 8 -8.62 14.46 -13.78
CA VAL A 8 -8.16 13.55 -12.74
C VAL A 8 -7.87 14.33 -11.46
N VAL A 9 -8.53 13.95 -10.37
CA VAL A 9 -8.23 14.50 -9.05
C VAL A 9 -6.99 13.80 -8.49
N VAL A 10 -5.90 14.56 -8.34
CA VAL A 10 -4.67 14.08 -7.71
C VAL A 10 -4.61 14.62 -6.28
N PRO A 11 -4.74 13.78 -5.25
CA PRO A 11 -4.62 14.23 -3.88
C PRO A 11 -3.18 14.67 -3.60
N THR A 12 -3.02 15.86 -3.01
CA THR A 12 -1.72 16.37 -2.53
C THR A 12 -1.50 16.08 -1.03
N GLU A 13 -2.51 15.56 -0.37
CA GLU A 13 -2.51 15.20 1.05
C GLU A 13 -3.17 13.84 1.23
N TRP A 14 -2.74 13.10 2.24
CA TRP A 14 -3.29 11.79 2.60
C TRP A 14 -3.59 11.74 4.09
N VAL A 15 -4.61 10.97 4.45
CA VAL A 15 -4.76 10.52 5.83
C VAL A 15 -3.80 9.36 6.05
N LEU A 16 -2.91 9.46 7.03
CA LEU A 16 -1.98 8.38 7.31
C LEU A 16 -2.69 7.16 7.92
N PRO A 17 -2.25 5.93 7.60
CA PRO A 17 -2.75 4.76 8.29
C PRO A 17 -2.32 4.78 9.76
N CYS A 18 -3.16 4.30 10.67
CA CYS A 18 -2.77 4.10 12.06
C CYS A 18 -1.74 2.97 12.15
N CYS A 19 -0.53 3.30 12.55
CA CYS A 19 0.60 2.39 12.61
C CYS A 19 1.66 2.90 13.60
N THR A 20 2.79 2.24 13.69
CA THR A 20 3.91 2.65 14.54
C THR A 20 4.72 3.83 14.00
N TYR A 21 4.42 4.30 12.78
CA TYR A 21 5.16 5.37 12.07
C TYR A 21 6.67 5.12 12.01
N GLN A 22 7.07 3.86 11.85
CA GLN A 22 8.45 3.43 11.78
C GLN A 22 8.65 2.36 10.70
N GLY A 23 9.70 2.50 9.90
CA GLY A 23 10.04 1.55 8.84
C GLY A 23 9.00 1.56 7.71
N ILE A 24 8.69 0.39 7.17
CA ILE A 24 7.79 0.24 6.04
C ILE A 24 6.39 -0.14 6.53
N VAL A 25 5.38 0.57 6.06
CA VAL A 25 3.96 0.24 6.27
C VAL A 25 3.29 0.13 4.91
N VAL A 26 2.61 -0.98 4.64
CA VAL A 26 1.79 -1.15 3.44
C VAL A 26 0.33 -1.20 3.86
N ASN A 27 -0.47 -0.22 3.44
CA ASN A 27 -1.91 -0.28 3.60
C ASN A 27 -2.53 -0.97 2.38
N ILE A 28 -2.96 -2.21 2.57
CA ILE A 28 -3.40 -3.10 1.49
C ILE A 28 -4.57 -2.51 0.69
N PRO A 29 -5.70 -2.03 1.28
CA PRO A 29 -6.82 -1.50 0.50
C PRO A 29 -6.49 -0.24 -0.30
N GLU A 30 -5.46 0.48 0.12
CA GLU A 30 -4.99 1.71 -0.51
C GLU A 30 -4.03 1.46 -1.67
N LEU A 31 -3.48 0.22 -1.79
CA LEU A 31 -2.40 -0.10 -2.73
C LEU A 31 -1.21 0.85 -2.59
N ARG A 32 -0.82 1.14 -1.35
CA ARG A 32 0.21 2.14 -1.03
C ARG A 32 1.17 1.66 0.05
N LEU A 33 2.45 1.93 -0.18
CA LEU A 33 3.56 1.77 0.75
C LEU A 33 3.95 3.14 1.31
N TYR A 34 4.18 3.19 2.62
CA TYR A 34 4.71 4.30 3.38
C TYR A 34 6.05 3.89 3.98
N TYR A 35 7.06 4.73 3.84
CA TYR A 35 8.36 4.53 4.48
C TYR A 35 8.64 5.67 5.43
N PHE A 36 8.63 5.36 6.72
CA PHE A 36 8.90 6.27 7.82
C PHE A 36 10.33 6.09 8.30
N ARG A 37 11.11 7.16 8.33
CA ARG A 37 12.49 7.17 8.81
C ARG A 37 12.81 8.45 9.56
N PRO A 38 13.77 8.45 10.51
CA PRO A 38 14.26 9.66 11.12
C PRO A 38 14.86 10.59 10.04
N ALA A 39 14.73 11.89 10.22
CA ALA A 39 15.47 12.85 9.42
C ALA A 39 16.97 12.75 9.76
N PRO A 40 17.90 12.90 8.78
CA PRO A 40 19.32 12.82 9.03
C PRO A 40 19.82 13.85 10.06
N ASP A 41 19.27 15.05 10.00
CA ASP A 41 19.71 16.20 10.81
C ASP A 41 18.95 16.36 12.12
N ASP A 42 17.78 15.73 12.27
CA ASP A 42 16.98 15.73 13.50
C ASP A 42 16.24 14.41 13.69
N PRO A 43 16.74 13.50 14.51
CA PRO A 43 16.09 12.19 14.75
C PRO A 43 14.68 12.26 15.34
N ARG A 44 14.25 13.42 15.89
CA ARG A 44 12.89 13.64 16.38
C ARG A 44 11.91 13.94 15.28
N THR A 45 12.40 14.36 14.11
CA THR A 45 11.61 14.57 12.91
C THR A 45 11.53 13.27 12.11
N THR A 46 10.31 12.85 11.78
CA THR A 46 10.07 11.69 10.92
C THR A 46 9.84 12.13 9.49
N LEU A 47 10.69 11.64 8.59
CA LEU A 47 10.49 11.78 7.15
C LEU A 47 9.59 10.66 6.66
N LEU A 48 8.67 11.02 5.78
CA LEU A 48 7.76 10.11 5.11
C LEU A 48 7.98 10.15 3.60
N THR A 49 8.15 8.97 3.01
CA THR A 49 8.07 8.77 1.56
C THR A 49 6.99 7.75 1.26
N THR A 50 6.23 7.93 0.19
CA THR A 50 5.14 7.03 -0.17
C THR A 50 5.21 6.62 -1.63
N TYR A 51 4.79 5.38 -1.91
CA TYR A 51 4.83 4.77 -3.24
C TYR A 51 3.55 3.98 -3.52
N PRO A 52 2.99 4.06 -4.72
CA PRO A 52 1.96 3.14 -5.15
C PRO A 52 2.53 1.73 -5.29
N VAL A 53 1.73 0.70 -5.03
CA VAL A 53 2.19 -0.69 -5.09
C VAL A 53 1.21 -1.60 -5.81
N GLY A 54 1.74 -2.65 -6.45
CA GLY A 54 0.97 -3.81 -6.87
C GLY A 54 0.94 -4.86 -5.75
N LEU A 55 -0.20 -5.49 -5.55
CA LEU A 55 -0.46 -6.46 -4.48
C LEU A 55 -0.95 -7.80 -5.01
N GLY A 56 -1.08 -8.77 -4.11
CA GLY A 56 -1.61 -10.10 -4.41
C GLY A 56 -3.04 -10.08 -4.93
N ARG A 57 -3.33 -10.96 -5.89
CA ARG A 57 -4.68 -11.25 -6.37
C ARG A 57 -5.56 -11.80 -5.24
N ASP A 58 -6.88 -11.82 -5.44
CA ASP A 58 -7.84 -12.30 -4.42
C ASP A 58 -7.60 -13.77 -4.03
N ASP A 59 -7.16 -14.62 -4.95
CA ASP A 59 -6.77 -16.02 -4.71
C ASP A 59 -5.37 -16.19 -4.10
N ARG A 60 -4.53 -15.15 -4.12
CA ARG A 60 -3.14 -15.12 -3.64
C ARG A 60 -2.86 -13.84 -2.85
N ARG A 61 -3.69 -13.57 -1.86
CA ARG A 61 -3.72 -12.32 -1.11
C ARG A 61 -2.39 -11.98 -0.46
N THR A 62 -2.04 -10.70 -0.47
CA THR A 62 -0.99 -10.16 0.40
C THR A 62 -1.44 -10.32 1.86
N PRO A 63 -0.63 -10.96 2.73
CA PRO A 63 -1.03 -11.23 4.10
C PRO A 63 -0.98 -9.95 4.94
N ARG A 64 -1.80 -9.87 5.98
CA ARG A 64 -1.61 -8.90 7.07
C ARG A 64 -0.55 -9.42 8.03
N GLY A 65 0.18 -8.52 8.69
CA GLY A 65 1.11 -8.90 9.73
C GLY A 65 2.34 -8.01 9.83
N LYS A 66 3.22 -8.39 10.75
CA LYS A 66 4.49 -7.71 11.00
C LYS A 66 5.64 -8.59 10.53
N PHE A 67 6.58 -7.98 9.87
CA PHE A 67 7.75 -8.60 9.25
C PHE A 67 8.98 -7.72 9.53
N ARG A 68 10.14 -8.17 9.07
CA ARG A 68 11.37 -7.40 8.99
C ARG A 68 12.02 -7.63 7.66
N VAL A 69 12.79 -6.66 7.17
CA VAL A 69 13.69 -6.87 6.04
C VAL A 69 14.79 -7.84 6.47
N GLN A 70 14.83 -9.01 5.86
CA GLN A 70 15.76 -10.08 6.18
C GLN A 70 17.07 -9.96 5.40
N SER A 71 16.96 -9.60 4.11
CA SER A 71 18.10 -9.38 3.23
C SER A 71 17.72 -8.46 2.07
N LYS A 72 18.76 -7.92 1.41
CA LYS A 72 18.65 -7.03 0.26
C LYS A 72 19.38 -7.70 -0.92
N GLN A 73 18.77 -7.66 -2.10
CA GLN A 73 19.31 -8.33 -3.30
C GLN A 73 19.27 -7.36 -4.48
N VAL A 74 20.40 -7.27 -5.18
CA VAL A 74 20.53 -6.55 -6.46
C VAL A 74 20.55 -7.60 -7.56
N LYS A 75 19.77 -7.38 -8.61
CA LYS A 75 19.58 -8.29 -9.74
C LYS A 75 19.35 -9.75 -9.27
N PRO A 76 18.29 -9.96 -8.45
CA PRO A 76 18.02 -11.29 -7.90
C PRO A 76 17.61 -12.27 -8.99
N THR A 77 18.16 -13.48 -8.98
CA THR A 77 17.61 -14.57 -9.76
C THR A 77 16.24 -14.96 -9.18
N TRP A 78 15.21 -15.01 -10.02
CA TRP A 78 13.92 -15.51 -9.62
C TRP A 78 13.85 -17.03 -9.75
N TYR A 79 13.83 -17.72 -8.63
CA TYR A 79 13.53 -19.15 -8.59
C TYR A 79 12.00 -19.31 -8.58
N ILE A 80 11.46 -19.88 -9.66
CA ILE A 80 10.01 -19.95 -9.90
C ILE A 80 9.40 -20.97 -8.95
N PRO A 81 8.49 -20.58 -8.04
CA PRO A 81 7.77 -21.51 -7.18
C PRO A 81 7.02 -22.56 -8.02
N GLU A 82 6.98 -23.80 -7.56
CA GLU A 82 6.38 -24.91 -8.31
C GLU A 82 4.91 -24.66 -8.70
N SER A 83 4.13 -23.99 -7.83
CA SER A 83 2.76 -23.62 -8.13
C SER A 83 2.66 -22.66 -9.32
N ILE A 84 3.55 -21.64 -9.38
CA ILE A 84 3.60 -20.67 -10.47
C ILE A 84 4.14 -21.32 -11.74
N ARG A 85 5.13 -22.22 -11.61
CA ARG A 85 5.66 -22.95 -12.76
C ARG A 85 4.58 -23.80 -13.44
N ARG A 86 3.70 -24.46 -12.66
CA ARG A 86 2.56 -25.18 -13.21
C ARG A 86 1.58 -24.28 -13.95
N GLU A 87 1.30 -23.10 -13.40
CA GLU A 87 0.48 -22.07 -14.08
C GLU A 87 1.12 -21.68 -15.42
N HIS A 88 2.43 -21.37 -15.42
CA HIS A 88 3.17 -21.03 -16.65
C HIS A 88 3.19 -22.12 -17.70
N ILE A 89 3.34 -23.39 -17.29
CA ILE A 89 3.26 -24.53 -18.21
C ILE A 89 1.86 -24.62 -18.83
N ALA A 90 0.82 -24.52 -18.02
CA ALA A 90 -0.56 -24.66 -18.46
C ALA A 90 -1.01 -23.52 -19.38
N GLU A 91 -0.59 -22.28 -19.09
CA GLU A 91 -1.04 -21.08 -19.80
C GLU A 91 -0.23 -20.79 -21.07
N ARG A 92 1.07 -21.09 -21.08
CA ARG A 92 1.99 -20.68 -22.16
C ARG A 92 3.11 -21.66 -22.49
N GLY A 93 3.10 -22.86 -21.93
CA GLY A 93 4.12 -23.88 -22.18
C GLY A 93 5.49 -23.58 -21.57
N ASP A 94 5.62 -22.55 -20.70
CA ASP A 94 6.89 -22.14 -20.09
C ASP A 94 7.21 -22.99 -18.85
N GLY A 95 8.13 -23.95 -19.00
CA GLY A 95 8.57 -24.84 -17.96
C GLY A 95 9.85 -24.40 -17.21
N ARG A 96 10.34 -23.16 -17.42
CA ARG A 96 11.55 -22.66 -16.77
C ARG A 96 11.46 -22.81 -15.24
N ARG A 97 12.58 -23.06 -14.60
CA ARG A 97 12.69 -23.18 -13.13
C ARG A 97 13.22 -21.91 -12.50
N SER A 98 13.88 -21.06 -13.28
CA SER A 98 14.41 -19.78 -12.82
C SER A 98 14.54 -18.79 -13.98
N ILE A 99 14.55 -17.51 -13.64
CA ILE A 99 14.90 -16.41 -14.55
C ILE A 99 16.09 -15.67 -13.93
N PRO A 100 17.19 -15.49 -14.68
CA PRO A 100 18.40 -14.82 -14.17
C PRO A 100 18.12 -13.38 -13.74
N GLY A 101 18.93 -12.88 -12.81
CA GLY A 101 18.92 -11.48 -12.43
C GLY A 101 19.35 -10.58 -13.60
N GLY A 102 18.63 -9.47 -13.80
CA GLY A 102 18.85 -8.54 -14.91
C GLY A 102 18.24 -8.98 -16.24
N ALA A 103 17.58 -10.14 -16.31
CA ALA A 103 16.80 -10.52 -17.49
C ALA A 103 15.56 -9.59 -17.60
N PRO A 104 15.19 -9.15 -18.82
CA PRO A 104 14.11 -8.19 -19.04
C PRO A 104 12.73 -8.72 -18.61
N ASP A 105 12.57 -10.04 -18.60
CA ASP A 105 11.35 -10.74 -18.18
C ASP A 105 11.40 -11.26 -16.73
N ASN A 106 12.36 -10.75 -15.93
CA ASN A 106 12.43 -11.12 -14.50
C ASN A 106 11.42 -10.30 -13.69
N PRO A 107 10.35 -10.93 -13.15
CA PRO A 107 9.29 -10.22 -12.45
C PRO A 107 9.71 -9.61 -11.11
N LEU A 108 10.94 -9.90 -10.63
CA LEU A 108 11.49 -9.28 -9.42
C LEU A 108 12.11 -7.91 -9.71
N GLY A 109 12.38 -7.57 -10.97
CA GLY A 109 13.15 -6.39 -11.34
C GLY A 109 14.59 -6.43 -10.80
N ASP A 110 15.23 -5.27 -10.69
CA ASP A 110 16.64 -5.16 -10.31
C ASP A 110 16.88 -5.17 -8.78
N TYR A 111 15.86 -4.88 -7.98
CA TYR A 111 15.99 -4.76 -6.53
C TYR A 111 14.92 -5.53 -5.78
N ARG A 112 15.35 -6.24 -4.72
CA ARG A 112 14.43 -6.97 -3.83
C ARG A 112 14.83 -6.81 -2.37
N LEU A 113 13.85 -6.46 -1.56
CA LEU A 113 13.87 -6.55 -0.10
C LEU A 113 13.17 -7.87 0.31
N GLN A 114 13.93 -8.86 0.72
CA GLN A 114 13.41 -10.13 1.21
C GLN A 114 12.87 -9.93 2.62
N LEU A 115 11.64 -10.37 2.88
CA LEU A 115 11.06 -10.30 4.22
C LEU A 115 11.36 -11.54 5.06
N SER A 116 11.23 -11.40 6.38
CA SER A 116 11.42 -12.50 7.37
C SER A 116 10.54 -13.71 7.10
N ARG A 117 9.41 -13.54 6.41
CA ARG A 117 8.61 -14.63 5.85
C ARG A 117 9.05 -14.85 4.40
N ARG A 118 9.83 -15.91 4.16
CA ARG A 118 10.61 -16.14 2.92
C ARG A 118 9.82 -16.07 1.61
N ILE A 119 8.52 -16.37 1.63
CA ILE A 119 7.67 -16.34 0.44
C ILE A 119 7.25 -14.91 0.03
N TYR A 120 7.46 -13.90 0.90
CA TYR A 120 7.10 -12.51 0.63
C TYR A 120 8.33 -11.63 0.48
N GLY A 121 8.21 -10.65 -0.38
CA GLY A 121 9.22 -9.62 -0.63
C GLY A 121 8.59 -8.33 -1.14
N ILE A 122 9.40 -7.28 -1.11
CA ILE A 122 9.11 -5.99 -1.75
C ILE A 122 10.15 -5.86 -2.86
N HIS A 123 9.73 -5.69 -4.11
CA HIS A 123 10.63 -5.74 -5.25
C HIS A 123 10.13 -4.89 -6.43
N GLY A 124 10.96 -4.70 -7.43
CA GLY A 124 10.58 -4.07 -8.70
C GLY A 124 9.61 -4.92 -9.52
N THR A 125 9.54 -4.64 -10.80
CA THR A 125 8.69 -5.39 -11.72
C THR A 125 9.17 -5.25 -13.16
N ASP A 126 8.92 -6.26 -13.98
CA ASP A 126 8.96 -6.25 -15.45
C ASP A 126 7.65 -5.73 -16.06
N ILE A 127 6.59 -5.60 -15.23
CA ILE A 127 5.22 -5.23 -15.63
C ILE A 127 4.76 -3.99 -14.86
N PRO A 128 5.24 -2.77 -15.21
CA PRO A 128 4.93 -1.54 -14.46
C PRO A 128 3.43 -1.19 -14.42
N TRP A 129 2.66 -1.54 -15.44
CA TRP A 129 1.20 -1.30 -15.48
C TRP A 129 0.40 -2.14 -14.48
N GLY A 130 1.03 -3.10 -13.78
CA GLY A 130 0.43 -3.84 -12.67
C GLY A 130 0.51 -3.12 -11.32
N ILE A 131 1.15 -1.94 -11.26
CA ILE A 131 1.16 -1.10 -10.05
C ILE A 131 -0.19 -0.42 -9.89
N GLY A 132 -0.69 -0.36 -8.65
CA GLY A 132 -2.06 0.08 -8.36
C GLY A 132 -3.12 -1.01 -8.58
N MET A 133 -2.70 -2.27 -8.78
CA MET A 133 -3.59 -3.40 -9.06
C MET A 133 -3.29 -4.60 -8.15
N GLU A 134 -4.28 -5.49 -8.04
CA GLU A 134 -4.17 -6.81 -7.41
C GLU A 134 -3.70 -7.82 -8.47
N ALA A 135 -2.38 -7.85 -8.76
CA ALA A 135 -1.83 -8.58 -9.90
C ALA A 135 -0.70 -9.56 -9.54
N THR A 136 -0.37 -9.74 -8.24
CA THR A 136 0.75 -10.57 -7.82
C THR A 136 0.31 -11.87 -7.13
N HIS A 137 1.29 -12.70 -6.76
CA HIS A 137 1.09 -13.89 -5.93
C HIS A 137 1.35 -13.60 -4.43
N GLY A 138 1.08 -12.36 -3.98
CA GLY A 138 1.19 -11.94 -2.59
C GLY A 138 2.39 -11.06 -2.26
N CYS A 139 3.38 -10.94 -3.13
CA CYS A 139 4.48 -9.98 -2.98
C CYS A 139 4.04 -8.55 -3.28
N ILE A 140 4.82 -7.59 -2.81
CA ILE A 140 4.62 -6.16 -3.03
C ILE A 140 5.50 -5.75 -4.21
N ARG A 141 4.90 -5.22 -5.27
CA ARG A 141 5.61 -4.68 -6.44
C ARG A 141 5.63 -3.17 -6.39
N LEU A 142 6.78 -2.58 -6.75
CA LEU A 142 6.96 -1.15 -6.97
C LEU A 142 7.34 -0.90 -8.44
N TYR A 143 7.15 0.34 -8.90
CA TYR A 143 7.79 0.78 -10.13
C TYR A 143 9.32 0.59 -10.03
N PRO A 144 10.01 0.30 -11.15
CA PRO A 144 11.47 0.14 -11.16
C PRO A 144 12.20 1.33 -10.54
N GLU A 145 11.79 2.56 -10.88
CA GLU A 145 12.35 3.80 -10.36
C GLU A 145 12.05 4.02 -8.86
N ASP A 146 10.92 3.51 -8.36
CA ASP A 146 10.53 3.66 -6.96
C ASP A 146 11.32 2.71 -6.06
N ILE A 147 11.47 1.44 -6.46
CA ILE A 147 12.28 0.49 -5.70
C ILE A 147 13.77 0.88 -5.74
N GLU A 148 14.26 1.43 -6.85
CA GLU A 148 15.62 1.95 -6.95
C GLU A 148 15.90 3.06 -5.94
N ARG A 149 14.94 3.98 -5.74
CA ARG A 149 15.02 5.05 -4.73
C ARG A 149 14.86 4.53 -3.30
N LEU A 150 13.95 3.59 -3.08
CA LEU A 150 13.67 3.04 -1.75
C LEU A 150 14.81 2.13 -1.25
N PHE A 151 15.35 1.29 -2.11
CA PHE A 151 16.30 0.22 -1.77
C PHE A 151 17.52 0.70 -0.97
N PRO A 152 18.25 1.76 -1.36
CA PRO A 152 19.41 2.22 -0.59
C PRO A 152 19.05 2.75 0.80
N LEU A 153 17.84 3.28 0.98
CA LEU A 153 17.39 3.90 2.23
C LEU A 153 17.00 2.87 3.30
N VAL A 154 16.61 1.68 2.88
CA VAL A 154 16.10 0.62 3.77
C VAL A 154 17.24 -0.26 4.26
N ALA A 155 17.43 -0.35 5.57
CA ALA A 155 18.41 -1.26 6.19
C ALA A 155 17.83 -2.67 6.39
N VAL A 156 18.72 -3.68 6.46
CA VAL A 156 18.36 -5.01 6.99
C VAL A 156 17.93 -4.85 8.45
N GLY A 157 16.87 -5.55 8.85
CA GLY A 157 16.24 -5.40 10.15
C GLY A 157 15.11 -4.36 10.20
N THR A 158 14.97 -3.49 9.18
CA THR A 158 13.86 -2.51 9.12
C THR A 158 12.53 -3.20 9.37
N PRO A 159 11.69 -2.70 10.32
CA PRO A 159 10.35 -3.25 10.55
C PRO A 159 9.45 -3.00 9.32
N VAL A 160 8.61 -3.98 9.04
CA VAL A 160 7.64 -3.93 7.93
C VAL A 160 6.28 -4.35 8.48
N GLU A 161 5.26 -3.54 8.27
CA GLU A 161 3.89 -3.84 8.65
C GLU A 161 2.97 -3.83 7.43
N PHE A 162 2.22 -4.90 7.24
CA PHE A 162 1.14 -4.96 6.26
C PHE A 162 -0.18 -4.85 7.01
N THR A 163 -0.84 -3.71 6.85
CA THR A 163 -2.11 -3.38 7.51
C THR A 163 -3.27 -3.38 6.53
N TYR A 164 -4.49 -3.41 7.06
CA TYR A 164 -5.71 -3.41 6.26
C TYR A 164 -6.70 -2.39 6.81
N GLN A 165 -6.61 -1.16 6.33
CA GLN A 165 -7.44 -0.04 6.77
C GLN A 165 -8.15 0.57 5.56
N PRO A 166 -9.33 0.04 5.17
CA PRO A 166 -10.06 0.55 4.02
C PRO A 166 -10.66 1.94 4.27
N VAL A 167 -10.76 2.34 5.55
CA VAL A 167 -11.16 3.69 5.94
C VAL A 167 -10.13 4.24 6.90
N LYS A 168 -9.59 5.41 6.59
CA LYS A 168 -8.68 6.18 7.41
C LYS A 168 -9.35 7.49 7.81
N VAL A 169 -9.07 7.97 9.01
CA VAL A 169 -9.63 9.20 9.57
C VAL A 169 -8.50 10.03 10.13
N GLY A 170 -8.54 11.33 9.87
CA GLY A 170 -7.56 12.28 10.41
C GLY A 170 -8.19 13.64 10.69
N GLU A 171 -7.57 14.39 11.58
CA GLU A 171 -7.95 15.76 11.92
C GLU A 171 -6.82 16.72 11.61
N ARG A 172 -7.13 17.85 10.97
CA ARG A 172 -6.20 18.94 10.71
C ARG A 172 -6.89 20.27 10.93
N GLY A 173 -6.36 21.07 11.85
CA GLY A 173 -6.94 22.40 12.16
C GLY A 173 -8.40 22.38 12.56
N GLY A 174 -8.85 21.34 13.30
CA GLY A 174 -10.24 21.16 13.71
C GLY A 174 -11.16 20.56 12.65
N THR A 175 -10.68 20.41 11.41
CA THR A 175 -11.42 19.77 10.31
C THR A 175 -11.11 18.29 10.25
N ILE A 176 -12.16 17.47 10.17
CA ILE A 176 -12.04 16.01 10.10
C ILE A 176 -12.18 15.57 8.65
N TYR A 177 -11.24 14.72 8.24
CA TYR A 177 -11.18 14.13 6.91
C TYR A 177 -11.31 12.61 7.00
N VAL A 178 -12.03 12.04 6.06
CA VAL A 178 -12.13 10.60 5.85
C VAL A 178 -11.62 10.29 4.45
N GLU A 179 -10.75 9.29 4.39
CA GLU A 179 -10.25 8.71 3.15
C GLU A 179 -10.71 7.26 3.10
N ALA A 180 -11.59 6.93 2.13
CA ALA A 180 -12.16 5.61 1.97
C ALA A 180 -11.67 4.95 0.68
N HIS A 181 -11.27 3.69 0.80
CA HIS A 181 -10.81 2.82 -0.28
C HIS A 181 -11.75 1.62 -0.45
N ARG A 182 -11.72 0.99 -1.60
CA ARG A 182 -12.41 -0.28 -1.85
C ARG A 182 -11.88 -1.35 -0.91
N ASP A 183 -12.78 -2.16 -0.35
CA ASP A 183 -12.42 -3.34 0.44
C ASP A 183 -12.05 -4.50 -0.48
N ILE A 184 -10.83 -4.43 -1.08
CA ILE A 184 -10.38 -5.30 -2.16
C ILE A 184 -10.40 -6.79 -1.80
N TYR A 185 -10.13 -7.14 -0.54
CA TYR A 185 -10.14 -8.53 -0.05
C TYR A 185 -11.37 -8.87 0.79
N ARG A 186 -12.32 -7.96 0.91
CA ARG A 186 -13.57 -8.14 1.67
C ARG A 186 -13.35 -8.56 3.12
N TYR A 187 -12.31 -7.96 3.76
CA TYR A 187 -12.02 -8.22 5.18
C TYR A 187 -12.86 -7.36 6.14
N ALA A 188 -13.39 -6.25 5.69
CA ALA A 188 -14.31 -5.44 6.48
C ALA A 188 -15.75 -5.98 6.32
N ARG A 189 -16.50 -6.02 7.43
CA ARG A 189 -17.94 -6.34 7.34
C ARG A 189 -18.71 -5.27 6.55
N SER A 190 -18.28 -4.02 6.66
CA SER A 190 -18.76 -2.87 5.89
C SER A 190 -17.78 -1.71 6.05
N LEU A 191 -17.73 -0.80 5.07
CA LEU A 191 -16.96 0.44 5.18
C LEU A 191 -17.48 1.33 6.31
N ALA A 192 -18.79 1.34 6.57
CA ALA A 192 -19.39 2.04 7.72
C ALA A 192 -18.89 1.49 9.07
N GLY A 193 -18.74 0.17 9.19
CA GLY A 193 -18.14 -0.46 10.36
C GLY A 193 -16.66 -0.08 10.52
N ALA A 194 -15.90 -0.09 9.44
CA ALA A 194 -14.51 0.35 9.43
C ALA A 194 -14.37 1.83 9.81
N ALA A 195 -15.26 2.70 9.30
CA ALA A 195 -15.29 4.12 9.64
C ALA A 195 -15.56 4.34 11.13
N ARG A 196 -16.58 3.66 11.70
CA ARG A 196 -16.85 3.75 13.15
C ARG A 196 -15.64 3.35 13.99
N THR A 197 -14.96 2.27 13.60
CA THR A 197 -13.74 1.82 14.30
C THR A 197 -12.64 2.85 14.20
N ALA A 198 -12.41 3.45 13.03
CA ALA A 198 -11.41 4.47 12.83
C ALA A 198 -11.73 5.76 13.62
N LEU A 199 -12.97 6.23 13.57
CA LEU A 199 -13.44 7.41 14.33
C LEU A 199 -13.29 7.21 15.84
N ALA A 200 -13.64 6.03 16.36
CA ALA A 200 -13.51 5.72 17.78
C ALA A 200 -12.04 5.70 18.21
N ARG A 201 -11.15 5.13 17.41
CA ARG A 201 -9.71 5.10 17.68
C ARG A 201 -9.11 6.49 17.76
N GLU A 202 -9.49 7.39 16.85
CA GLU A 202 -9.02 8.78 16.81
C GLU A 202 -9.81 9.70 17.77
N LYS A 203 -10.78 9.17 18.55
CA LYS A 203 -11.65 9.92 19.47
C LYS A 203 -12.47 11.01 18.78
N LEU A 204 -12.88 10.76 17.55
CA LEU A 204 -13.63 11.68 16.70
C LEU A 204 -15.12 11.27 16.54
N THR A 205 -15.57 10.26 17.26
CA THR A 205 -16.98 9.83 17.26
C THR A 205 -17.89 10.98 17.70
N GLY A 206 -18.97 11.23 16.93
CA GLY A 206 -19.92 12.33 17.20
C GLY A 206 -19.49 13.72 16.71
N ARG A 207 -18.26 13.84 16.13
CA ARG A 207 -17.74 15.10 15.58
C ARG A 207 -17.86 15.18 14.06
N VAL A 208 -18.51 14.21 13.43
CA VAL A 208 -18.67 14.13 11.96
C VAL A 208 -20.14 14.31 11.57
N ASP A 209 -20.36 14.88 10.39
CA ASP A 209 -21.66 14.89 9.74
C ASP A 209 -21.92 13.53 9.11
N GLY A 210 -23.01 12.87 9.52
CA GLY A 210 -23.36 11.53 9.06
C GLY A 210 -23.62 11.48 7.55
N ARG A 211 -24.24 12.52 6.96
CA ARG A 211 -24.54 12.55 5.53
C ARG A 211 -23.28 12.67 4.70
N LEU A 212 -22.33 13.51 5.13
CA LEU A 212 -21.01 13.64 4.47
C LEU A 212 -20.24 12.33 4.58
N LEU A 213 -20.24 11.70 5.75
CA LEU A 213 -19.62 10.41 5.95
C LEU A 213 -20.21 9.33 5.04
N ASP A 214 -21.54 9.23 4.97
CA ASP A 214 -22.22 8.26 4.12
C ASP A 214 -21.91 8.49 2.63
N ALA A 215 -21.81 9.74 2.17
CA ALA A 215 -21.43 10.06 0.80
C ALA A 215 -20.00 9.58 0.48
N VAL A 216 -19.03 9.80 1.39
CA VAL A 216 -17.65 9.32 1.22
C VAL A 216 -17.58 7.80 1.17
N LEU A 217 -18.32 7.12 2.04
CA LEU A 217 -18.33 5.65 2.12
C LEU A 217 -19.08 5.01 0.95
N GLY A 218 -20.07 5.70 0.40
CA GLY A 218 -20.82 5.25 -0.78
C GLY A 218 -20.04 5.34 -2.09
N SER A 219 -18.99 6.19 -2.14
CA SER A 219 -18.11 6.33 -3.29
C SER A 219 -16.63 6.38 -2.85
N PRO A 220 -16.02 5.24 -2.51
CA PRO A 220 -14.66 5.16 -1.96
C PRO A 220 -13.60 5.43 -3.05
N THR A 221 -13.27 6.71 -3.24
CA THR A 221 -12.34 7.18 -4.29
C THR A 221 -10.88 7.15 -3.87
N GLY A 222 -10.58 6.98 -2.58
CA GLY A 222 -9.22 7.11 -2.05
C GLY A 222 -8.73 8.55 -1.92
N VAL A 223 -9.63 9.54 -2.06
CA VAL A 223 -9.34 10.96 -1.84
C VAL A 223 -9.83 11.35 -0.45
N PRO A 224 -8.99 12.04 0.38
CA PRO A 224 -9.44 12.58 1.65
C PRO A 224 -10.54 13.62 1.44
N LEU A 225 -11.71 13.38 2.02
CA LEU A 225 -12.84 14.29 1.95
C LEU A 225 -13.23 14.75 3.35
N ARG A 226 -13.58 16.01 3.47
CA ARG A 226 -14.06 16.61 4.71
C ARG A 226 -15.39 15.98 5.12
N VAL A 227 -15.50 15.62 6.40
CA VAL A 227 -16.71 15.07 7.01
C VAL A 227 -17.12 15.80 8.30
N SER A 228 -16.34 16.78 8.76
CA SER A 228 -16.79 17.63 9.87
C SER A 228 -17.86 18.62 9.40
N PRO A 229 -18.82 18.98 10.25
CA PRO A 229 -19.79 20.04 9.97
C PRO A 229 -19.08 21.35 9.58
N ASP A 230 -19.74 22.20 8.80
CA ASP A 230 -19.22 23.55 8.57
C ASP A 230 -19.14 24.26 9.92
N GLY A 231 -17.91 24.66 10.27
CA GLY A 231 -17.71 25.47 11.45
C GLY A 231 -18.44 26.78 11.28
N ARG A 232 -19.68 26.85 11.73
CA ARG A 232 -20.22 28.15 12.14
C ARG A 232 -19.33 28.57 13.30
N ARG A 233 -18.49 29.60 13.06
CA ARG A 233 -17.93 30.33 14.18
C ARG A 233 -19.12 30.72 15.04
N ALA A 234 -19.20 30.20 16.26
CA ALA A 234 -20.04 30.77 17.27
C ALA A 234 -19.63 32.22 17.36
N SER A 235 -20.49 33.10 16.92
CA SER A 235 -20.42 34.52 17.08
C SER A 235 -20.53 34.89 18.56
#